data_3b54396a8b17369042aae6c4e35824ae
#
_entry.id   3b54396a8b17369042aae6c4e35824ae
#
_cell.length_a   1.000
_cell.length_b   1.000
_cell.length_c   1.000
_cell.angle_alpha   90.00
_cell.angle_beta   90.00
_cell.angle_gamma   90.00
#
_symmetry.space_group_name_H-M   'P 1'
#
loop_
_entity.id
_entity.type
_entity.pdbx_description
1 polymer ?
#
loop_
_entity_poly.entity_id
_entity_poly.type
_entity_poly.pdbx_seq_one_letter_code
_entity_poly.pdbx_strand_id
1 'polypeptide(L)'
;MNKIEKFVKACISKFKLLSILTAVVVALGVVCLAVFGYSTSATNNDVNTVTIRVNQYAYSQHLDKIEEVAEKFFSDNKVEYEYDVNAEMQGDESELVYVFDKDVSFTKDMVNSLQANFDALTATTSGHALAGSVINVAANSEKALDRLPANGLIRTVIAAGVFAVLACLYVTIRHHYTSGLTLFVSLGVAAALTSALVLITRMPITGNLLFALFFNLLFTAVCTMFTLNKVRKTQKEDKNLDAETLINSSVAVGQVLTFAIASVVALVLVGAIATSAVRWFAAISLLSVVAGVFASLCFAPALYFIVKKFADEKDAQRARYDYKRS
;
A
#
# COMPACT_ATOMS: atom_id res chain seq x y z
N MET A 1 0.46 -28.41 -23.67
CA MET A 1 0.14 -27.01 -23.38
C MET A 1 -0.63 -26.94 -22.07
N ASN A 2 -0.13 -26.25 -21.06
CA ASN A 2 -0.71 -26.21 -19.73
C ASN A 2 -2.07 -25.44 -19.79
N LYS A 3 -3.05 -25.80 -18.95
CA LYS A 3 -4.38 -25.13 -18.91
C LYS A 3 -4.24 -23.60 -18.73
N ILE A 4 -3.24 -23.17 -17.96
CA ILE A 4 -2.95 -21.75 -17.70
C ILE A 4 -2.47 -21.04 -18.98
N GLU A 5 -1.64 -21.68 -19.81
CA GLU A 5 -1.20 -21.10 -21.09
C GLU A 5 -2.36 -20.91 -22.05
N LYS A 6 -3.32 -21.85 -22.09
CA LYS A 6 -4.55 -21.72 -22.89
C LYS A 6 -5.39 -20.54 -22.43
N PHE A 7 -5.54 -20.37 -21.10
CA PHE A 7 -6.26 -19.25 -20.50
C PHE A 7 -5.61 -17.91 -20.86
N VAL A 8 -4.30 -17.79 -20.67
CA VAL A 8 -3.55 -16.56 -20.99
C VAL A 8 -3.70 -16.19 -22.48
N LYS A 9 -3.57 -17.17 -23.40
CA LYS A 9 -3.79 -16.94 -24.84
C LYS A 9 -5.20 -16.49 -25.15
N ALA A 10 -6.22 -17.06 -24.50
CA ALA A 10 -7.59 -16.62 -24.63
C ALA A 10 -7.81 -15.19 -24.12
N CYS A 11 -7.13 -14.79 -23.02
CA CYS A 11 -7.15 -13.42 -22.53
C CYS A 11 -6.53 -12.45 -23.54
N ILE A 12 -5.40 -12.78 -24.13
CA ILE A 12 -4.72 -11.95 -25.13
C ILE A 12 -5.60 -11.75 -26.36
N SER A 13 -6.23 -12.82 -26.87
CA SER A 13 -7.12 -12.74 -28.05
C SER A 13 -8.38 -11.91 -27.81
N LYS A 14 -8.84 -11.82 -26.55
CA LYS A 14 -10.04 -11.05 -26.14
C LYS A 14 -9.68 -9.75 -25.40
N PHE A 15 -8.60 -9.07 -25.79
CA PHE A 15 -8.08 -7.90 -25.09
C PHE A 15 -9.12 -6.80 -24.86
N LYS A 16 -10.00 -6.53 -25.82
CA LYS A 16 -11.07 -5.52 -25.66
C LYS A 16 -11.99 -5.85 -24.48
N LEU A 17 -12.40 -7.10 -24.36
CA LEU A 17 -13.25 -7.58 -23.26
C LEU A 17 -12.48 -7.50 -21.93
N LEU A 18 -11.20 -7.86 -21.94
CA LEU A 18 -10.33 -7.78 -20.77
C LEU A 18 -10.17 -6.34 -20.27
N SER A 19 -9.97 -5.39 -21.18
CA SER A 19 -9.86 -3.95 -20.84
C SER A 19 -11.17 -3.41 -20.26
N ILE A 20 -12.32 -3.82 -20.81
CA ILE A 20 -13.63 -3.44 -20.25
C ILE A 20 -13.80 -4.01 -18.85
N LEU A 21 -13.47 -5.30 -18.64
CA LEU A 21 -13.57 -5.93 -17.33
C LEU A 21 -12.68 -5.20 -16.30
N THR A 22 -11.45 -4.88 -16.68
CA THR A 22 -10.53 -4.11 -15.84
C THR A 22 -11.12 -2.74 -15.48
N ALA A 23 -11.67 -2.03 -16.45
CA ALA A 23 -12.31 -0.73 -16.23
C ALA A 23 -13.53 -0.84 -15.30
N VAL A 24 -14.34 -1.90 -15.42
CA VAL A 24 -15.48 -2.16 -14.53
C VAL A 24 -15.01 -2.41 -13.11
N VAL A 25 -13.96 -3.21 -12.89
CA VAL A 25 -13.42 -3.46 -11.55
C VAL A 25 -12.90 -2.17 -10.93
N VAL A 26 -12.19 -1.34 -11.69
CA VAL A 26 -11.70 -0.04 -11.20
C VAL A 26 -12.86 0.90 -10.89
N ALA A 27 -13.87 0.96 -11.75
CA ALA A 27 -15.08 1.78 -11.52
C ALA A 27 -15.85 1.33 -10.27
N LEU A 28 -15.97 0.01 -10.05
CA LEU A 28 -16.55 -0.55 -8.82
C LEU A 28 -15.78 -0.11 -7.58
N GLY A 29 -14.44 -0.13 -7.61
CA GLY A 29 -13.60 0.37 -6.52
C GLY A 29 -13.87 1.85 -6.22
N VAL A 30 -14.00 2.68 -7.26
CA VAL A 30 -14.33 4.11 -7.10
C VAL A 30 -15.75 4.29 -6.54
N VAL A 31 -16.72 3.51 -6.97
CA VAL A 31 -18.09 3.53 -6.41
C VAL A 31 -18.07 3.12 -4.94
N CYS A 32 -17.35 2.05 -4.59
CA CYS A 32 -17.19 1.64 -3.18
C CYS A 32 -16.60 2.77 -2.33
N LEU A 33 -15.58 3.46 -2.85
CA LEU A 33 -15.00 4.62 -2.18
C LEU A 33 -16.02 5.77 -2.01
N ALA A 34 -16.80 6.07 -3.03
CA ALA A 34 -17.77 7.17 -2.99
C ALA A 34 -18.95 6.88 -2.06
N VAL A 35 -19.41 5.63 -1.98
CA VAL A 35 -20.58 5.24 -1.18
C VAL A 35 -20.21 4.95 0.27
N PHE A 36 -19.11 4.25 0.50
CA PHE A 36 -18.75 3.74 1.83
C PHE A 36 -17.55 4.45 2.46
N GLY A 37 -16.86 5.31 1.72
CA GLY A 37 -15.62 5.94 2.17
C GLY A 37 -14.46 4.93 2.33
N TYR A 38 -13.42 5.36 3.00
CA TYR A 38 -12.27 4.51 3.34
C TYR A 38 -12.64 3.56 4.48
N SER A 39 -12.16 2.31 4.40
CA SER A 39 -12.13 1.43 5.56
C SER A 39 -10.85 1.69 6.33
N THR A 40 -10.98 1.94 7.63
CA THR A 40 -9.84 2.12 8.54
C THR A 40 -9.84 0.93 9.52
N SER A 41 -8.67 0.50 9.99
CA SER A 41 -8.61 -0.50 11.07
C SER A 41 -9.00 0.15 12.40
N ALA A 42 -9.33 -0.63 13.41
CA ALA A 42 -9.61 -0.12 14.77
C ALA A 42 -8.49 0.78 15.28
N THR A 43 -7.23 0.48 14.92
CA THR A 43 -6.05 1.29 15.22
C THR A 43 -5.90 2.55 14.35
N ASN A 44 -6.74 2.73 13.32
CA ASN A 44 -6.69 3.82 12.36
C ASN A 44 -8.05 4.50 12.14
N ASN A 45 -9.03 4.23 12.97
CA ASN A 45 -10.28 4.99 12.99
C ASN A 45 -10.02 6.39 13.54
N ASP A 46 -10.95 7.31 13.27
CA ASP A 46 -11.01 8.55 14.04
C ASP A 46 -11.14 8.14 15.51
N VAL A 47 -10.23 8.56 16.32
CA VAL A 47 -10.19 8.23 17.75
C VAL A 47 -9.96 9.47 18.56
N ASN A 48 -10.41 9.41 19.79
CA ASN A 48 -10.02 10.38 20.80
C ASN A 48 -8.89 9.78 21.63
N THR A 49 -7.87 10.56 21.91
CA THR A 49 -6.73 10.11 22.69
C THR A 49 -6.55 10.99 23.92
N VAL A 50 -6.23 10.37 25.03
CA VAL A 50 -5.73 11.07 26.22
C VAL A 50 -4.28 10.73 26.37
N THR A 51 -3.42 11.73 26.24
CA THR A 51 -1.97 11.59 26.35
C THR A 51 -1.53 12.13 27.70
N ILE A 52 -0.85 11.29 28.48
CA ILE A 52 -0.24 11.65 29.76
C ILE A 52 1.26 11.71 29.54
N ARG A 53 1.83 12.92 29.56
CA ARG A 53 3.27 13.15 29.47
C ARG A 53 3.87 13.16 30.84
N VAL A 54 4.91 12.40 31.01
CA VAL A 54 5.55 12.17 32.30
C VAL A 54 7.06 12.29 32.14
N ASN A 55 7.75 12.86 33.13
CA ASN A 55 9.20 12.83 33.12
C ASN A 55 9.71 11.38 33.25
N GLN A 56 10.86 11.08 32.64
CA GLN A 56 11.44 9.74 32.56
C GLN A 56 11.60 9.05 33.92
N TYR A 57 11.93 9.81 34.95
CA TYR A 57 12.09 9.26 36.30
C TYR A 57 10.75 8.75 36.88
N ALA A 58 9.69 9.53 36.80
CA ALA A 58 8.37 9.12 37.28
C ALA A 58 7.82 7.95 36.47
N TYR A 59 8.03 7.97 35.14
CA TYR A 59 7.65 6.88 34.25
C TYR A 59 8.33 5.55 34.63
N SER A 60 9.66 5.55 34.76
CA SER A 60 10.42 4.33 35.04
C SER A 60 10.19 3.73 36.43
N GLN A 61 9.83 4.56 37.40
CA GLN A 61 9.72 4.14 38.81
C GLN A 61 8.26 3.98 39.29
N HIS A 62 7.32 4.64 38.66
CA HIS A 62 5.94 4.80 39.18
C HIS A 62 4.85 4.66 38.10
N LEU A 63 5.16 3.97 37.01
CA LEU A 63 4.20 3.77 35.90
C LEU A 63 2.88 3.17 36.41
N ASP A 64 2.95 2.09 37.24
CA ASP A 64 1.77 1.43 37.79
C ASP A 64 0.83 2.39 38.53
N LYS A 65 1.39 3.39 39.23
CA LYS A 65 0.57 4.39 39.95
C LYS A 65 -0.05 5.42 39.06
N ILE A 66 0.64 5.77 37.97
CA ILE A 66 0.14 6.68 36.96
C ILE A 66 -1.03 6.03 36.21
N GLU A 67 -0.86 4.77 35.85
CA GLU A 67 -1.92 3.95 35.24
C GLU A 67 -3.12 3.79 36.19
N GLU A 68 -2.88 3.44 37.45
CA GLU A 68 -3.95 3.30 38.46
C GLU A 68 -4.81 4.55 38.60
N VAL A 69 -4.19 5.74 38.62
CA VAL A 69 -4.92 7.01 38.71
C VAL A 69 -5.70 7.30 37.44
N ALA A 70 -5.13 7.04 36.28
CA ALA A 70 -5.80 7.25 35.01
C ALA A 70 -6.98 6.28 34.83
N GLU A 71 -6.77 4.99 35.07
CA GLU A 71 -7.79 3.94 34.97
C GLU A 71 -8.95 4.17 35.94
N LYS A 72 -8.63 4.54 37.19
CA LYS A 72 -9.63 4.89 38.18
C LYS A 72 -10.48 6.07 37.72
N PHE A 73 -9.84 7.12 37.17
CA PHE A 73 -10.55 8.28 36.64
C PHE A 73 -11.48 7.88 35.48
N PHE A 74 -11.02 7.04 34.55
CA PHE A 74 -11.84 6.57 33.43
C PHE A 74 -13.01 5.70 33.92
N SER A 75 -12.78 4.82 34.87
CA SER A 75 -13.82 3.99 35.48
C SER A 75 -14.86 4.81 36.22
N ASP A 76 -14.43 5.81 37.01
CA ASP A 76 -15.35 6.69 37.77
C ASP A 76 -16.24 7.53 36.82
N ASN A 77 -15.70 7.91 35.64
CA ASN A 77 -16.44 8.62 34.60
C ASN A 77 -17.16 7.70 33.61
N LYS A 78 -17.13 6.38 33.80
CA LYS A 78 -17.72 5.35 32.92
C LYS A 78 -17.26 5.45 31.47
N VAL A 79 -15.97 5.71 31.29
CA VAL A 79 -15.31 5.79 30.00
C VAL A 79 -14.40 4.57 29.84
N GLU A 80 -14.64 3.80 28.79
CA GLU A 80 -13.82 2.63 28.46
C GLU A 80 -12.84 3.00 27.35
N TYR A 81 -11.55 2.68 27.53
CA TYR A 81 -10.54 2.82 26.50
C TYR A 81 -10.39 1.49 25.72
N GLU A 82 -10.07 1.58 24.43
CA GLU A 82 -9.87 0.39 23.60
C GLU A 82 -8.51 -0.28 23.88
N TYR A 83 -7.48 0.53 24.03
CA TYR A 83 -6.11 0.09 24.34
C TYR A 83 -5.27 1.29 24.79
N ASP A 84 -4.16 0.99 25.43
CA ASP A 84 -3.12 1.94 25.79
C ASP A 84 -1.80 1.66 25.05
N VAL A 85 -0.99 2.68 24.90
CA VAL A 85 0.33 2.59 24.27
C VAL A 85 1.33 3.36 25.12
N ASN A 86 2.35 2.67 25.58
CA ASN A 86 3.48 3.27 26.25
C ASN A 86 4.53 3.65 25.21
N ALA A 87 4.85 4.93 25.08
CA ALA A 87 5.83 5.45 24.16
C ALA A 87 6.96 6.14 24.90
N GLU A 88 8.18 5.63 24.77
CA GLU A 88 9.37 6.37 25.18
C GLU A 88 9.67 7.45 24.16
N MET A 89 9.67 8.71 24.58
CA MET A 89 10.06 9.83 23.74
C MET A 89 11.57 10.05 23.79
N GLN A 90 12.12 10.69 22.76
CA GLN A 90 13.51 11.13 22.79
C GLN A 90 13.66 12.28 23.79
N GLY A 91 14.41 12.08 24.86
CA GLY A 91 14.67 13.06 25.89
C GLY A 91 14.26 12.58 27.29
N ASP A 92 13.98 13.52 28.18
CA ASP A 92 13.62 13.26 29.58
C ASP A 92 12.12 13.03 29.82
N GLU A 93 11.33 12.83 28.74
CA GLU A 93 9.88 12.65 28.81
C GLU A 93 9.45 11.32 28.21
N SER A 94 8.40 10.73 28.78
CA SER A 94 7.73 9.54 28.27
C SER A 94 6.22 9.82 28.15
N GLU A 95 5.55 9.19 27.21
CA GLU A 95 4.11 9.35 26.99
C GLU A 95 3.37 8.03 27.25
N LEU A 96 2.27 8.15 28.00
CA LEU A 96 1.26 7.10 28.11
C LEU A 96 0.01 7.60 27.35
N VAL A 97 -0.39 6.88 26.32
CA VAL A 97 -1.49 7.26 25.43
C VAL A 97 -2.62 6.26 25.57
N TYR A 98 -3.75 6.72 26.08
CA TYR A 98 -5.00 5.97 26.09
C TYR A 98 -5.83 6.31 24.84
N VAL A 99 -6.29 5.29 24.15
CA VAL A 99 -7.06 5.43 22.92
C VAL A 99 -8.50 5.04 23.15
N PHE A 100 -9.42 5.92 22.76
CA PHE A 100 -10.85 5.79 22.94
C PHE A 100 -11.56 5.80 21.59
N ASP A 101 -12.74 5.20 21.53
CA ASP A 101 -13.60 5.31 20.36
C ASP A 101 -13.94 6.80 20.08
N LYS A 102 -14.20 7.10 18.81
CA LYS A 102 -14.61 8.43 18.33
C LYS A 102 -15.85 9.00 19.06
N ASP A 103 -16.72 8.12 19.55
CA ASP A 103 -17.96 8.49 20.23
C ASP A 103 -17.71 8.95 21.68
N VAL A 104 -16.53 8.70 22.23
CA VAL A 104 -16.10 9.14 23.56
C VAL A 104 -15.45 10.52 23.45
N SER A 105 -16.15 11.56 23.89
CA SER A 105 -15.61 12.93 23.86
C SER A 105 -15.08 13.34 25.23
N PHE A 106 -13.85 13.82 25.27
CA PHE A 106 -13.28 14.43 26.48
C PHE A 106 -13.55 15.93 26.49
N THR A 107 -14.34 16.37 27.47
CA THR A 107 -14.54 17.80 27.69
C THR A 107 -13.30 18.39 28.37
N LYS A 108 -13.11 19.73 28.20
CA LYS A 108 -12.00 20.40 28.88
C LYS A 108 -12.05 20.23 30.39
N ASP A 109 -13.25 20.14 30.95
CA ASP A 109 -13.45 19.95 32.41
C ASP A 109 -12.98 18.56 32.86
N MET A 110 -13.20 17.53 32.06
CA MET A 110 -12.67 16.16 32.32
C MET A 110 -11.14 16.14 32.30
N VAL A 111 -10.54 16.78 31.29
CA VAL A 111 -9.08 16.87 31.18
C VAL A 111 -8.49 17.64 32.35
N ASN A 112 -9.09 18.78 32.72
CA ASN A 112 -8.67 19.58 33.87
C ASN A 112 -8.83 18.81 35.20
N SER A 113 -9.90 18.02 35.33
CA SER A 113 -10.11 17.18 36.51
C SER A 113 -9.08 16.05 36.63
N LEU A 114 -8.73 15.42 35.51
CA LEU A 114 -7.67 14.41 35.48
C LEU A 114 -6.31 15.04 35.79
N GLN A 115 -6.01 16.21 35.22
CA GLN A 115 -4.80 16.98 35.52
C GLN A 115 -4.73 17.32 37.01
N ALA A 116 -5.83 17.81 37.61
CA ALA A 116 -5.89 18.13 39.03
C ALA A 116 -5.62 16.91 39.95
N ASN A 117 -6.06 15.72 39.54
CA ASN A 117 -5.73 14.49 40.26
C ASN A 117 -4.21 14.22 40.25
N PHE A 118 -3.55 14.42 39.13
CA PHE A 118 -2.11 14.28 39.05
C PHE A 118 -1.38 15.40 39.79
N ASP A 119 -1.84 16.63 39.70
CA ASP A 119 -1.26 17.77 40.42
C ASP A 119 -1.30 17.55 41.94
N ALA A 120 -2.39 16.97 42.45
CA ALA A 120 -2.50 16.63 43.86
C ALA A 120 -1.46 15.57 44.29
N LEU A 121 -1.17 14.59 43.43
CA LEU A 121 -0.20 13.54 43.69
C LEU A 121 1.26 13.98 43.50
N THR A 122 1.48 14.92 42.59
CA THR A 122 2.83 15.46 42.29
C THR A 122 3.23 16.65 43.17
N ALA A 123 2.30 17.19 43.96
CA ALA A 123 2.58 18.26 44.90
C ALA A 123 3.71 17.86 45.88
N THR A 124 4.73 18.68 45.98
CA THR A 124 5.90 18.41 46.82
C THR A 124 5.58 18.21 48.29
N THR A 125 4.45 18.78 48.75
CA THR A 125 3.92 18.67 50.12
C THR A 125 3.09 17.42 50.36
N SER A 126 2.78 16.65 49.32
CA SER A 126 1.85 15.52 49.40
C SER A 126 2.41 14.27 50.08
N GLY A 127 3.74 14.13 50.13
CA GLY A 127 4.40 12.93 50.65
C GLY A 127 4.18 11.65 49.82
N HIS A 128 3.58 11.80 48.64
CA HIS A 128 3.37 10.70 47.70
C HIS A 128 4.63 10.39 46.89
N ALA A 129 4.69 9.19 46.36
CA ALA A 129 5.84 8.71 45.58
C ALA A 129 6.10 9.55 44.29
N LEU A 130 5.06 10.21 43.76
CA LEU A 130 5.15 11.08 42.59
C LEU A 130 5.47 12.56 42.93
N ALA A 131 5.72 12.89 44.21
CA ALA A 131 6.02 14.26 44.63
C ALA A 131 7.21 14.84 43.85
N GLY A 132 7.01 16.01 43.23
CA GLY A 132 8.04 16.67 42.41
C GLY A 132 8.12 16.18 40.95
N SER A 133 7.32 15.21 40.56
CA SER A 133 7.22 14.78 39.15
C SER A 133 6.40 15.78 38.33
N VAL A 134 6.71 15.91 37.04
CA VAL A 134 5.93 16.72 36.11
C VAL A 134 5.07 15.78 35.29
N ILE A 135 3.75 15.92 35.40
CA ILE A 135 2.77 15.15 34.63
C ILE A 135 1.82 16.13 33.93
N ASN A 136 1.71 16.00 32.63
CA ASN A 136 0.83 16.84 31.81
C ASN A 136 -0.18 15.97 31.06
N VAL A 137 -1.45 16.34 31.11
CA VAL A 137 -2.55 15.64 30.46
C VAL A 137 -3.04 16.47 29.28
N ALA A 138 -3.17 15.83 28.12
CA ALA A 138 -3.76 16.42 26.93
C ALA A 138 -4.74 15.44 26.28
N ALA A 139 -5.91 15.94 25.88
CA ALA A 139 -6.84 15.18 25.07
C ALA A 139 -6.83 15.72 23.64
N ASN A 140 -6.70 14.82 22.69
CA ASN A 140 -6.68 15.13 21.27
C ASN A 140 -7.70 14.27 20.53
N SER A 141 -8.36 14.86 19.54
CA SER A 141 -9.16 14.11 18.57
C SER A 141 -8.33 13.98 17.29
N GLU A 142 -7.98 12.77 16.95
CA GLU A 142 -7.16 12.48 15.78
C GLU A 142 -7.99 11.79 14.71
N LYS A 143 -8.00 12.37 13.51
CA LYS A 143 -8.60 11.72 12.36
C LYS A 143 -7.63 10.68 11.80
N ALA A 144 -8.17 9.56 11.34
CA ALA A 144 -7.39 8.47 10.76
C ALA A 144 -6.44 8.93 9.63
N LEU A 145 -6.88 9.90 8.82
CA LEU A 145 -6.09 10.50 7.73
C LEU A 145 -4.94 11.38 8.23
N ASP A 146 -5.08 12.02 9.38
CA ASP A 146 -4.04 12.91 9.93
C ASP A 146 -2.84 12.12 10.50
N ARG A 147 -3.05 10.83 10.78
CA ARG A 147 -1.99 9.90 11.22
C ARG A 147 -1.11 9.39 10.10
N LEU A 148 -1.55 9.52 8.84
CA LEU A 148 -0.69 9.24 7.71
C LEU A 148 0.34 10.37 7.63
N PRO A 149 1.65 10.12 7.88
CA PRO A 149 2.63 11.18 7.80
C PRO A 149 2.63 11.73 6.37
N ALA A 150 2.07 12.91 6.17
CA ALA A 150 1.95 13.55 4.85
C ALA A 150 3.29 13.57 4.10
N ASN A 151 4.38 13.81 4.84
CA ASN A 151 5.74 13.74 4.29
C ASN A 151 6.14 12.31 3.86
N GLY A 152 5.70 11.28 4.57
CA GLY A 152 5.95 9.88 4.21
C GLY A 152 5.19 9.48 2.95
N LEU A 153 3.94 9.92 2.83
CA LEU A 153 3.11 9.68 1.65
C LEU A 153 3.71 10.33 0.41
N ILE A 154 4.05 11.61 0.48
CA ILE A 154 4.68 12.34 -0.63
C ILE A 154 6.00 11.68 -1.03
N ARG A 155 6.87 11.36 -0.07
CA ARG A 155 8.15 10.69 -0.34
C ARG A 155 7.97 9.34 -1.02
N THR A 156 7.00 8.54 -0.58
CA THR A 156 6.73 7.21 -1.16
C THR A 156 6.17 7.33 -2.58
N VAL A 157 5.26 8.29 -2.84
CA VAL A 157 4.73 8.55 -4.19
C VAL A 157 5.85 9.01 -5.13
N ILE A 158 6.72 9.92 -4.67
CA ILE A 158 7.89 10.36 -5.46
C ILE A 158 8.82 9.18 -5.74
N ALA A 159 9.16 8.37 -4.74
CA ALA A 159 10.02 7.21 -4.91
C ALA A 159 9.41 6.19 -5.89
N ALA A 160 8.11 5.92 -5.79
CA ALA A 160 7.39 5.04 -6.72
C ALA A 160 7.38 5.60 -8.15
N GLY A 161 7.16 6.91 -8.31
CA GLY A 161 7.22 7.59 -9.61
C GLY A 161 8.61 7.54 -10.23
N VAL A 162 9.65 7.85 -9.46
CA VAL A 162 11.06 7.76 -9.90
C VAL A 162 11.40 6.32 -10.31
N PHE A 163 11.01 5.33 -9.49
CA PHE A 163 11.21 3.92 -9.83
C PHE A 163 10.52 3.55 -11.15
N ALA A 164 9.25 3.92 -11.32
CA ALA A 164 8.50 3.61 -12.54
C ALA A 164 9.16 4.23 -13.78
N VAL A 165 9.61 5.50 -13.70
CA VAL A 165 10.30 6.19 -14.78
C VAL A 165 11.64 5.51 -15.11
N LEU A 166 12.46 5.20 -14.10
CA LEU A 166 13.75 4.54 -14.29
C LEU A 166 13.59 3.14 -14.89
N ALA A 167 12.61 2.37 -14.41
CA ALA A 167 12.31 1.04 -14.97
C ALA A 167 11.86 1.14 -16.43
N CYS A 168 11.02 2.10 -16.77
CA CYS A 168 10.57 2.33 -18.15
C CYS A 168 11.71 2.80 -19.05
N LEU A 169 12.58 3.70 -18.59
CA LEU A 169 13.77 4.13 -19.33
C LEU A 169 14.72 2.97 -19.58
N TYR A 170 15.02 2.16 -18.55
CA TYR A 170 15.86 0.97 -18.68
C TYR A 170 15.30 0.01 -19.74
N VAL A 171 14.00 -0.29 -19.68
CA VAL A 171 13.34 -1.19 -20.63
C VAL A 171 13.32 -0.57 -22.04
N THR A 172 13.11 0.72 -22.18
CA THR A 172 13.12 1.43 -23.46
C THR A 172 14.50 1.32 -24.13
N ILE A 173 15.58 1.57 -23.39
CA ILE A 173 16.96 1.48 -23.89
C ILE A 173 17.31 0.04 -24.28
N ARG A 174 16.90 -0.94 -23.45
CA ARG A 174 17.27 -2.36 -23.64
C ARG A 174 16.43 -3.08 -24.69
N HIS A 175 15.15 -2.74 -24.82
CA HIS A 175 14.19 -3.49 -25.65
C HIS A 175 13.58 -2.72 -26.81
N HIS A 176 13.22 -1.50 -26.64
CA HIS A 176 12.61 -0.55 -27.57
C HIS A 176 11.57 0.31 -26.84
N TYR A 177 11.20 1.45 -27.42
CA TYR A 177 10.19 2.34 -26.83
C TYR A 177 8.80 1.65 -26.65
N THR A 178 8.44 0.73 -27.55
CA THR A 178 7.19 -0.04 -27.44
C THR A 178 7.13 -0.86 -26.15
N SER A 179 8.26 -1.45 -25.74
CA SER A 179 8.35 -2.22 -24.50
C SER A 179 8.30 -1.33 -23.26
N GLY A 180 8.94 -0.15 -23.31
CA GLY A 180 8.89 0.83 -22.22
C GLY A 180 7.46 1.34 -21.99
N LEU A 181 6.75 1.67 -23.06
CA LEU A 181 5.35 2.11 -22.97
C LEU A 181 4.45 0.99 -22.43
N THR A 182 4.67 -0.25 -22.90
CA THR A 182 3.93 -1.42 -22.38
C THR A 182 4.16 -1.60 -20.88
N LEU A 183 5.39 -1.50 -20.40
CA LEU A 183 5.70 -1.57 -18.98
C LEU A 183 4.98 -0.46 -18.21
N PHE A 184 5.08 0.78 -18.66
CA PHE A 184 4.45 1.93 -17.99
C PHE A 184 2.95 1.75 -17.78
N VAL A 185 2.24 1.38 -18.85
CA VAL A 185 0.79 1.15 -18.78
C VAL A 185 0.46 -0.07 -17.90
N SER A 186 1.25 -1.13 -17.96
CA SER A 186 1.05 -2.32 -17.12
C SER A 186 1.22 -2.01 -15.63
N LEU A 187 2.19 -1.15 -15.27
CA LEU A 187 2.37 -0.68 -13.89
C LEU A 187 1.15 0.12 -13.42
N GLY A 188 0.64 1.02 -14.28
CA GLY A 188 -0.57 1.80 -13.99
C GLY A 188 -1.80 0.91 -13.79
N VAL A 189 -2.01 -0.09 -14.66
CA VAL A 189 -3.11 -1.05 -14.55
C VAL A 189 -3.01 -1.89 -13.27
N ALA A 190 -1.81 -2.39 -12.93
CA ALA A 190 -1.61 -3.16 -11.72
C ALA A 190 -1.88 -2.32 -10.46
N ALA A 191 -1.40 -1.07 -10.42
CA ALA A 191 -1.65 -0.16 -9.31
C ALA A 191 -3.15 0.18 -9.17
N ALA A 192 -3.83 0.47 -10.26
CA ALA A 192 -5.26 0.77 -10.29
C ALA A 192 -6.10 -0.44 -9.84
N LEU A 193 -5.78 -1.65 -10.31
CA LEU A 193 -6.45 -2.88 -9.89
C LEU A 193 -6.21 -3.18 -8.41
N THR A 194 -5.00 -3.06 -7.91
CA THR A 194 -4.71 -3.27 -6.48
C THR A 194 -5.51 -2.29 -5.63
N SER A 195 -5.50 -1.01 -5.97
CA SER A 195 -6.28 0.00 -5.26
C SER A 195 -7.77 -0.31 -5.28
N ALA A 196 -8.31 -0.69 -6.45
CA ALA A 196 -9.72 -1.07 -6.58
C ALA A 196 -10.06 -2.30 -5.74
N LEU A 197 -9.22 -3.34 -5.75
CA LEU A 197 -9.42 -4.54 -4.95
C LEU A 197 -9.40 -4.24 -3.44
N VAL A 198 -8.49 -3.39 -2.98
CA VAL A 198 -8.44 -2.94 -1.57
C VAL A 198 -9.72 -2.23 -1.18
N LEU A 199 -10.24 -1.34 -2.03
CA LEU A 199 -11.49 -0.63 -1.78
C LEU A 199 -12.72 -1.55 -1.78
N ILE A 200 -12.80 -2.50 -2.73
CA ILE A 200 -13.90 -3.47 -2.84
C ILE A 200 -13.90 -4.44 -1.64
N THR A 201 -12.72 -4.94 -1.25
CA THR A 201 -12.59 -5.87 -0.12
C THR A 201 -12.69 -5.17 1.24
N ARG A 202 -12.79 -3.84 1.25
CA ARG A 202 -12.85 -3.05 2.48
C ARG A 202 -11.67 -3.29 3.41
N MET A 203 -10.51 -3.63 2.86
CA MET A 203 -9.31 -3.75 3.67
C MET A 203 -8.93 -2.40 4.28
N PRO A 204 -8.50 -2.38 5.55
CA PRO A 204 -8.16 -1.13 6.20
C PRO A 204 -6.96 -0.47 5.54
N ILE A 205 -7.13 0.82 5.21
CA ILE A 205 -6.09 1.66 4.64
C ILE A 205 -5.23 2.17 5.78
N THR A 206 -4.02 1.64 5.86
CA THR A 206 -2.99 2.05 6.81
C THR A 206 -1.82 2.67 6.04
N GLY A 207 -0.86 3.27 6.74
CA GLY A 207 0.41 3.71 6.13
C GLY A 207 1.11 2.62 5.31
N ASN A 208 0.85 1.35 5.62
CA ASN A 208 1.37 0.19 4.91
C ASN A 208 0.78 0.02 3.49
N LEU A 209 -0.35 0.65 3.15
CA LEU A 209 -0.90 0.62 1.79
C LEU A 209 0.12 1.15 0.77
N LEU A 210 0.83 2.21 1.12
CA LEU A 210 1.85 2.80 0.22
C LEU A 210 3.01 1.84 -0.04
N PHE A 211 3.47 1.14 0.99
CA PHE A 211 4.51 0.12 0.83
C PHE A 211 4.01 -1.07 0.00
N ALA A 212 2.75 -1.47 0.18
CA ALA A 212 2.13 -2.52 -0.61
C ALA A 212 1.96 -2.12 -2.09
N LEU A 213 1.61 -0.87 -2.38
CA LEU A 213 1.57 -0.34 -3.75
C LEU A 213 2.97 -0.26 -4.36
N PHE A 214 3.98 0.14 -3.60
CA PHE A 214 5.36 0.12 -4.08
C PHE A 214 5.84 -1.31 -4.37
N PHE A 215 5.53 -2.27 -3.49
CA PHE A 215 5.75 -3.68 -3.74
C PHE A 215 5.06 -4.16 -5.02
N ASN A 216 3.81 -3.72 -5.25
CA ASN A 216 3.08 -4.04 -6.49
C ASN A 216 3.83 -3.56 -7.74
N LEU A 217 4.32 -2.32 -7.73
CA LEU A 217 5.09 -1.78 -8.87
C LEU A 217 6.37 -2.58 -9.13
N LEU A 218 7.12 -2.93 -8.07
CA LEU A 218 8.32 -3.76 -8.17
C LEU A 218 7.99 -5.15 -8.72
N PHE A 219 6.99 -5.82 -8.14
CA PHE A 219 6.56 -7.14 -8.54
C PHE A 219 6.10 -7.17 -10.01
N THR A 220 5.23 -6.22 -10.38
CA THR A 220 4.71 -6.11 -11.75
C THR A 220 5.82 -5.79 -12.75
N ALA A 221 6.78 -4.91 -12.39
CA ALA A 221 7.92 -4.61 -13.26
C ALA A 221 8.75 -5.87 -13.54
N VAL A 222 9.10 -6.64 -12.52
CA VAL A 222 9.88 -7.88 -12.67
C VAL A 222 9.13 -8.91 -13.52
N CYS A 223 7.84 -9.13 -13.24
CA CYS A 223 7.01 -10.06 -14.00
C CYS A 223 6.86 -9.65 -15.48
N THR A 224 6.64 -8.35 -15.73
CA THR A 224 6.56 -7.82 -17.10
C THR A 224 7.90 -7.94 -17.82
N MET A 225 9.03 -7.72 -17.13
CA MET A 225 10.36 -7.91 -17.71
C MET A 225 10.62 -9.36 -18.10
N PHE A 226 10.16 -10.35 -17.35
CA PHE A 226 10.27 -11.78 -17.76
C PHE A 226 9.56 -12.00 -19.10
N THR A 227 8.35 -11.48 -19.26
CA THR A 227 7.60 -11.59 -20.51
C THR A 227 8.31 -10.86 -21.67
N LEU A 228 8.74 -9.63 -21.49
CA LEU A 228 9.45 -8.85 -22.51
C LEU A 228 10.80 -9.47 -22.90
N ASN A 229 11.54 -10.02 -21.94
CA ASN A 229 12.79 -10.74 -22.23
C ASN A 229 12.55 -11.98 -23.10
N LYS A 230 11.48 -12.73 -22.81
CA LYS A 230 11.12 -13.91 -23.62
C LYS A 230 10.69 -13.52 -25.03
N VAL A 231 9.88 -12.44 -25.16
CA VAL A 231 9.52 -11.87 -26.47
C VAL A 231 10.77 -11.53 -27.29
N ARG A 232 11.73 -10.83 -26.66
CA ARG A 232 13.00 -10.46 -27.32
C ARG A 232 13.80 -11.69 -27.75
N LYS A 233 13.86 -12.72 -26.91
CA LYS A 233 14.60 -13.95 -27.22
C LYS A 233 13.97 -14.65 -28.43
N THR A 234 12.67 -14.86 -28.44
CA THR A 234 11.93 -15.48 -29.52
C THR A 234 12.05 -14.67 -30.84
N GLN A 235 12.00 -13.33 -30.77
CA GLN A 235 12.17 -12.47 -31.93
C GLN A 235 13.60 -12.53 -32.53
N LYS A 236 14.62 -12.83 -31.71
CA LYS A 236 15.99 -13.03 -32.20
C LYS A 236 16.16 -14.37 -32.89
N GLU A 237 15.47 -15.42 -32.39
CA GLU A 237 15.50 -16.75 -32.92
C GLU A 237 14.79 -16.84 -34.29
N ASP A 238 13.68 -16.15 -34.44
CA ASP A 238 12.92 -16.09 -35.69
C ASP A 238 12.42 -14.66 -35.95
N LYS A 239 13.07 -14.00 -36.93
CA LYS A 239 12.75 -12.61 -37.31
C LYS A 239 11.46 -12.46 -38.12
N ASN A 240 10.98 -13.56 -38.75
CA ASN A 240 9.86 -13.56 -39.66
C ASN A 240 8.52 -13.95 -38.98
N LEU A 241 8.55 -14.20 -37.67
CA LEU A 241 7.34 -14.49 -36.91
C LEU A 241 6.35 -13.33 -36.97
N ASP A 242 5.13 -13.67 -37.33
CA ASP A 242 4.00 -12.74 -37.22
C ASP A 242 3.82 -12.29 -35.79
N ALA A 243 3.46 -11.02 -35.60
CA ALA A 243 3.41 -10.39 -34.26
C ALA A 243 2.49 -11.16 -33.28
N GLU A 244 1.39 -11.73 -33.79
CA GLU A 244 0.48 -12.54 -32.99
C GLU A 244 1.11 -13.86 -32.55
N THR A 245 1.79 -14.55 -33.47
CA THR A 245 2.47 -15.80 -33.18
C THR A 245 3.65 -15.58 -32.23
N LEU A 246 4.40 -14.49 -32.41
CA LEU A 246 5.47 -14.08 -31.53
C LEU A 246 5.00 -13.95 -30.09
N ILE A 247 3.91 -13.22 -29.87
CA ILE A 247 3.40 -12.98 -28.51
C ILE A 247 2.83 -14.25 -27.88
N ASN A 248 2.06 -15.02 -28.66
CA ASN A 248 1.49 -16.28 -28.19
C ASN A 248 2.54 -17.33 -27.80
N SER A 249 3.72 -17.33 -28.44
CA SER A 249 4.85 -18.21 -28.09
C SER A 249 5.75 -17.68 -26.97
N SER A 250 5.66 -16.37 -26.70
CA SER A 250 6.63 -15.67 -25.85
C SER A 250 6.14 -15.36 -24.43
N VAL A 251 4.93 -15.78 -24.07
CA VAL A 251 4.43 -15.51 -22.70
C VAL A 251 5.21 -16.32 -21.66
N ALA A 252 5.81 -15.65 -20.70
CA ALA A 252 6.68 -16.25 -19.70
C ALA A 252 5.90 -16.83 -18.50
N VAL A 253 4.84 -17.63 -18.78
CA VAL A 253 3.92 -18.15 -17.76
C VAL A 253 4.66 -18.84 -16.62
N GLY A 254 5.59 -19.75 -16.93
CA GLY A 254 6.32 -20.51 -15.91
C GLY A 254 7.13 -19.61 -14.98
N GLN A 255 7.91 -18.67 -15.54
CA GLN A 255 8.75 -17.77 -14.73
C GLN A 255 7.93 -16.83 -13.84
N VAL A 256 6.86 -16.23 -14.39
CA VAL A 256 5.98 -15.35 -13.64
C VAL A 256 5.25 -16.09 -12.52
N LEU A 257 4.74 -17.30 -12.80
CA LEU A 257 4.06 -18.09 -11.76
C LEU A 257 5.02 -18.57 -10.67
N THR A 258 6.23 -19.01 -11.01
CA THR A 258 7.22 -19.41 -10.00
C THR A 258 7.55 -18.23 -9.09
N PHE A 259 7.77 -17.04 -9.66
CA PHE A 259 8.03 -15.83 -8.89
C PHE A 259 6.81 -15.41 -8.04
N ALA A 260 5.60 -15.53 -8.59
CA ALA A 260 4.36 -15.24 -7.86
C ALA A 260 4.16 -16.20 -6.67
N ILE A 261 4.36 -17.50 -6.87
CA ILE A 261 4.25 -18.51 -5.80
C ILE A 261 5.27 -18.22 -4.69
N ALA A 262 6.53 -17.94 -5.05
CA ALA A 262 7.55 -17.60 -4.07
C ALA A 262 7.17 -16.33 -3.27
N SER A 263 6.64 -15.30 -3.94
CA SER A 263 6.17 -14.08 -3.30
C SER A 263 4.98 -14.33 -2.37
N VAL A 264 4.01 -15.16 -2.78
CA VAL A 264 2.87 -15.55 -1.95
C VAL A 264 3.33 -16.29 -0.69
N VAL A 265 4.22 -17.25 -0.82
CA VAL A 265 4.76 -18.00 0.33
C VAL A 265 5.47 -17.04 1.30
N ALA A 266 6.32 -16.15 0.79
CA ALA A 266 6.99 -15.15 1.63
C ALA A 266 6.00 -14.22 2.36
N LEU A 267 4.98 -13.71 1.65
CA LEU A 267 3.96 -12.83 2.24
C LEU A 267 3.09 -13.55 3.28
N VAL A 268 2.75 -14.82 3.04
CA VAL A 268 2.00 -15.63 4.02
C VAL A 268 2.83 -15.85 5.28
N LEU A 269 4.11 -16.18 5.15
CA LEU A 269 5.01 -16.32 6.31
C LEU A 269 5.14 -15.02 7.08
N VAL A 270 5.35 -13.89 6.39
CA VAL A 270 5.41 -12.57 7.01
C VAL A 270 4.09 -12.27 7.73
N GLY A 271 2.94 -12.49 7.09
CA GLY A 271 1.63 -12.24 7.69
C GLY A 271 1.32 -13.14 8.91
N ALA A 272 1.87 -14.36 8.96
CA ALA A 272 1.66 -15.27 10.08
C ALA A 272 2.46 -14.88 11.34
N ILE A 273 3.66 -14.31 11.15
CA ILE A 273 4.59 -14.02 12.28
C ILE A 273 4.44 -12.57 12.75
N ALA A 274 4.01 -11.67 11.88
CA ALA A 274 4.08 -10.24 12.10
C ALA A 274 2.96 -9.68 12.99
N THR A 275 3.18 -8.46 13.49
CA THR A 275 2.19 -7.64 14.19
C THR A 275 1.03 -7.21 13.26
N SER A 276 -0.07 -6.72 13.83
CA SER A 276 -1.29 -6.37 13.09
C SER A 276 -1.05 -5.45 11.88
N ALA A 277 -0.21 -4.43 12.03
CA ALA A 277 0.11 -3.50 10.96
C ALA A 277 0.78 -4.18 9.75
N VAL A 278 1.76 -5.05 9.99
CA VAL A 278 2.48 -5.78 8.94
C VAL A 278 1.61 -6.89 8.35
N ARG A 279 0.66 -7.45 9.11
CA ARG A 279 -0.35 -8.37 8.56
C ARG A 279 -1.19 -7.73 7.45
N TRP A 280 -1.63 -6.48 7.66
CA TRP A 280 -2.37 -5.74 6.63
C TRP A 280 -1.51 -5.42 5.41
N PHE A 281 -0.22 -5.08 5.60
CA PHE A 281 0.72 -4.97 4.48
C PHE A 281 0.80 -6.28 3.68
N ALA A 282 0.96 -7.42 4.36
CA ALA A 282 1.03 -8.73 3.70
C ALA A 282 -0.27 -9.06 2.95
N ALA A 283 -1.44 -8.81 3.55
CA ALA A 283 -2.74 -9.04 2.92
C ALA A 283 -2.94 -8.18 1.67
N ILE A 284 -2.64 -6.88 1.72
CA ILE A 284 -2.74 -5.98 0.57
C ILE A 284 -1.71 -6.38 -0.51
N SER A 285 -0.51 -6.79 -0.11
CA SER A 285 0.51 -7.26 -1.03
C SER A 285 0.12 -8.58 -1.74
N LEU A 286 -0.64 -9.45 -1.10
CA LEU A 286 -1.22 -10.64 -1.76
C LEU A 286 -2.19 -10.25 -2.89
N LEU A 287 -3.05 -9.25 -2.67
CA LEU A 287 -3.90 -8.70 -3.74
C LEU A 287 -3.04 -8.08 -4.85
N SER A 288 -1.94 -7.43 -4.48
CA SER A 288 -0.97 -6.87 -5.43
C SER A 288 -0.32 -7.94 -6.32
N VAL A 289 -0.02 -9.12 -5.76
CA VAL A 289 0.49 -10.25 -6.56
C VAL A 289 -0.53 -10.68 -7.60
N VAL A 290 -1.81 -10.80 -7.22
CA VAL A 290 -2.88 -11.18 -8.15
C VAL A 290 -3.01 -10.14 -9.27
N ALA A 291 -3.07 -8.86 -8.93
CA ALA A 291 -3.15 -7.76 -9.90
C ALA A 291 -1.91 -7.69 -10.81
N GLY A 292 -0.71 -7.89 -10.25
CA GLY A 292 0.55 -7.88 -10.99
C GLY A 292 0.70 -9.06 -11.95
N VAL A 293 0.31 -10.27 -11.53
CA VAL A 293 0.27 -11.46 -12.41
C VAL A 293 -0.70 -11.22 -13.58
N PHE A 294 -1.89 -10.71 -13.28
CA PHE A 294 -2.86 -10.38 -14.32
C PHE A 294 -2.32 -9.33 -15.30
N ALA A 295 -1.76 -8.23 -14.79
CA ALA A 295 -1.19 -7.17 -15.62
C ALA A 295 -0.03 -7.67 -16.49
N SER A 296 0.85 -8.50 -15.95
CA SER A 296 2.06 -9.00 -16.65
C SER A 296 1.81 -10.14 -17.62
N LEU A 297 0.87 -11.04 -17.33
CA LEU A 297 0.59 -12.21 -18.20
C LEU A 297 -0.53 -11.96 -19.21
N CYS A 298 -1.56 -11.22 -18.83
CA CYS A 298 -2.74 -11.04 -19.70
C CYS A 298 -2.71 -9.68 -20.39
N PHE A 299 -2.42 -8.61 -19.64
CA PHE A 299 -2.53 -7.25 -20.16
C PHE A 299 -1.29 -6.81 -20.93
N ALA A 300 -0.09 -6.99 -20.39
CA ALA A 300 1.16 -6.54 -21.01
C ALA A 300 1.41 -7.15 -22.40
N PRO A 301 1.25 -8.47 -22.63
CA PRO A 301 1.47 -9.03 -23.95
C PRO A 301 0.49 -8.51 -25.01
N ALA A 302 -0.80 -8.39 -24.64
CA ALA A 302 -1.82 -7.87 -25.53
C ALA A 302 -1.59 -6.39 -25.89
N LEU A 303 -1.21 -5.59 -24.89
CA LEU A 303 -0.84 -4.19 -25.11
C LEU A 303 0.40 -4.05 -25.99
N TYR A 304 1.44 -4.87 -25.74
CA TYR A 304 2.64 -4.88 -26.57
C TYR A 304 2.32 -5.17 -28.04
N PHE A 305 1.42 -6.13 -28.30
CA PHE A 305 0.94 -6.43 -29.66
C PHE A 305 0.32 -5.21 -30.35
N ILE A 306 -0.58 -4.51 -29.65
CA ILE A 306 -1.26 -3.34 -30.18
C ILE A 306 -0.25 -2.21 -30.45
N VAL A 307 0.59 -1.90 -29.48
CA VAL A 307 1.60 -0.82 -29.61
C VAL A 307 2.60 -1.11 -30.72
N LYS A 308 3.05 -2.38 -30.84
CA LYS A 308 3.93 -2.80 -31.91
C LYS A 308 3.28 -2.69 -33.29
N LYS A 309 2.04 -3.13 -33.43
CA LYS A 309 1.30 -3.00 -34.69
C LYS A 309 1.20 -1.52 -35.14
N PHE A 310 0.88 -0.61 -34.25
CA PHE A 310 0.85 0.83 -34.53
C PHE A 310 2.23 1.37 -34.92
N ALA A 311 3.30 0.90 -34.27
CA ALA A 311 4.67 1.32 -34.59
C ALA A 311 5.05 0.86 -36.01
N ASP A 312 4.79 -0.41 -36.34
CA ASP A 312 5.12 -1.00 -37.66
C ASP A 312 4.33 -0.31 -38.78
N GLU A 313 3.04 0.00 -38.57
CA GLU A 313 2.21 0.76 -39.51
C GLU A 313 2.77 2.19 -39.75
N LYS A 314 3.23 2.87 -38.72
CA LYS A 314 3.80 4.21 -38.81
C LYS A 314 5.15 4.19 -39.56
N ASP A 315 5.97 3.19 -39.32
CA ASP A 315 7.26 3.05 -40.02
C ASP A 315 7.05 2.69 -41.50
N ALA A 316 6.04 1.87 -41.83
CA ALA A 316 5.64 1.58 -43.20
C ALA A 316 5.11 2.84 -43.93
N GLN A 317 4.37 3.72 -43.24
CA GLN A 317 3.93 4.99 -43.80
C GLN A 317 5.11 5.93 -44.09
N ARG A 318 6.07 6.05 -43.16
CA ARG A 318 7.27 6.85 -43.35
C ARG A 318 8.08 6.38 -44.55
N ALA A 319 8.33 5.08 -44.69
CA ALA A 319 9.03 4.50 -45.81
C ALA A 319 8.35 4.80 -47.16
N ARG A 320 7.00 4.83 -47.23
CA ARG A 320 6.22 5.23 -48.41
C ARG A 320 6.35 6.72 -48.74
N TYR A 321 6.47 7.59 -47.71
CA TYR A 321 6.71 9.05 -47.95
C TYR A 321 8.12 9.33 -48.44
N ASP A 322 9.12 8.64 -47.89
CA ASP A 322 10.51 8.81 -48.31
C ASP A 322 10.73 8.32 -49.77
N TYR A 323 10.09 7.21 -50.14
CA TYR A 323 10.10 6.72 -51.55
C TYR A 323 9.42 7.66 -52.55
N LYS A 324 8.42 8.43 -52.15
CA LYS A 324 7.76 9.41 -53.00
C LYS A 324 8.55 10.72 -53.12
N ARG A 325 9.55 10.96 -52.30
CA ARG A 325 10.40 12.13 -52.25
C ARG A 325 11.76 11.94 -52.96
N SER A 326 12.21 10.71 -53.13
CA SER A 326 13.35 10.29 -53.94
C SER A 326 12.96 10.12 -55.41
#